data_0d5b647af29b505a13f8a4727b8acddf
#
_entry.id   0d5b647af29b505a13f8a4727b8acddf
#
_cell.length_a   1.000
_cell.length_b   1.000
_cell.length_c   1.000
_cell.angle_alpha   90.00
_cell.angle_beta   90.00
_cell.angle_gamma   90.00
#
_symmetry.space_group_name_H-M   'P 1'
#
loop_
_entity.id
_entity.type
_entity.pdbx_description
1 polymer ?
#
loop_
_entity_poly.entity_id
_entity_poly.type
_entity_poly.pdbx_seq_one_letter_code
_entity_poly.pdbx_strand_id
1 'polypeptide(L)'
;ISDATRGIPTAPMAKAAVDELVKGGVELKNITFFVAIGVHRPATEDEMKCALGELYGKVECVNHTPFDKDNLIYLGDSTNGTPVTVNRRAYECDIHVQIGKVEPHEFAGFSGGRKSVLPGISSEETIRVNHRPERILDPNAAIGKLEGNPVSDDMIEAAELFGIDFGVNCILNNEMKIAAVFTGSLVECHSAAVKYVRDYLGVGIDKPDVIVTCPGQPLDIDFYQSAKALIGMTEILDG
;
A
#
# COMPACT_ATOMS: atom_id res chain seq x y z
N ILE A 1 -3.45 4.24 6.69
CA ILE A 1 -2.21 3.49 7.03
C ILE A 1 -2.30 2.05 6.53
N SER A 2 -1.17 1.44 6.23
CA SER A 2 -1.11 0.02 5.83
C SER A 2 -1.50 -0.91 6.98
N ASP A 3 -1.97 -2.12 6.63
CA ASP A 3 -2.30 -3.17 7.60
C ASP A 3 -1.05 -3.82 8.25
N ALA A 4 -1.28 -4.59 9.32
CA ALA A 4 -0.22 -5.21 10.12
C ALA A 4 0.64 -6.24 9.35
N THR A 5 0.11 -6.84 8.27
CA THR A 5 0.85 -7.84 7.47
C THR A 5 2.06 -7.23 6.74
N ARG A 6 2.14 -5.89 6.68
CA ARG A 6 3.22 -5.17 5.98
C ARG A 6 4.45 -4.93 6.85
N GLY A 7 4.37 -5.15 8.17
CA GLY A 7 5.49 -5.00 9.10
C GLY A 7 6.12 -3.61 9.11
N ILE A 8 5.30 -2.55 8.96
CA ILE A 8 5.79 -1.17 8.85
C ILE A 8 5.89 -0.55 10.26
N PRO A 9 7.00 0.12 10.60
CA PRO A 9 7.08 0.95 11.81
C PRO A 9 6.29 2.25 11.61
N THR A 10 4.95 2.16 11.62
CA THR A 10 4.04 3.26 11.27
C THR A 10 4.06 4.37 12.33
N ALA A 11 4.20 4.04 13.61
CA ALA A 11 4.06 4.97 14.72
C ALA A 11 4.88 6.27 14.60
N PRO A 12 6.18 6.28 14.28
CA PRO A 12 6.93 7.52 14.14
C PRO A 12 6.46 8.39 12.98
N MET A 13 6.03 7.80 11.86
CA MET A 13 5.51 8.54 10.71
C MET A 13 4.12 9.11 11.01
N ALA A 14 3.25 8.30 11.64
CA ALA A 14 1.93 8.73 12.08
C ALA A 14 2.04 9.91 13.07
N LYS A 15 2.97 9.80 14.04
CA LYS A 15 3.21 10.89 15.01
C LYS A 15 3.65 12.18 14.31
N ALA A 16 4.61 12.10 13.40
CA ALA A 16 5.08 13.27 12.66
C ALA A 16 3.96 13.92 11.82
N ALA A 17 3.15 13.12 11.13
CA ALA A 17 2.01 13.62 10.35
C ALA A 17 0.96 14.30 11.25
N VAL A 18 0.62 13.68 12.38
CA VAL A 18 -0.33 14.26 13.36
C VAL A 18 0.20 15.55 13.94
N ASP A 19 1.48 15.63 14.29
CA ASP A 19 2.09 16.85 14.84
C ASP A 19 1.99 18.03 13.85
N GLU A 20 2.19 17.78 12.55
CA GLU A 20 2.06 18.82 11.52
C GLU A 20 0.59 19.23 11.32
N LEU A 21 -0.35 18.29 11.31
CA LEU A 21 -1.78 18.58 11.23
C LEU A 21 -2.23 19.44 12.43
N VAL A 22 -1.80 19.08 13.64
CA VAL A 22 -2.12 19.83 14.86
C VAL A 22 -1.51 21.22 14.85
N LYS A 23 -0.26 21.39 14.39
CA LYS A 23 0.34 22.71 14.17
C LYS A 23 -0.44 23.54 13.14
N GLY A 24 -1.02 22.89 12.13
CA GLY A 24 -1.91 23.50 11.16
C GLY A 24 -3.32 23.84 11.69
N GLY A 25 -3.61 23.50 12.97
CA GLY A 25 -4.87 23.82 13.62
C GLY A 25 -5.91 22.69 13.62
N VAL A 26 -5.56 21.47 13.14
CA VAL A 26 -6.47 20.33 13.20
C VAL A 26 -6.51 19.79 14.64
N GLU A 27 -7.70 19.65 15.20
CA GLU A 27 -7.86 19.04 16.54
C GLU A 27 -7.71 17.51 16.46
N LEU A 28 -7.05 16.88 17.44
CA LEU A 28 -6.85 15.44 17.50
C LEU A 28 -8.15 14.62 17.34
N LYS A 29 -9.25 15.09 17.90
CA LYS A 29 -10.57 14.42 17.78
C LYS A 29 -11.10 14.35 16.34
N ASN A 30 -10.57 15.19 15.44
CA ASN A 30 -10.94 15.25 14.02
C ASN A 30 -9.98 14.43 13.15
N ILE A 31 -9.06 13.68 13.73
CA ILE A 31 -8.12 12.84 13.02
C ILE A 31 -8.56 11.38 13.16
N THR A 32 -8.81 10.73 12.03
CA THR A 32 -9.15 9.30 11.97
C THR A 32 -8.12 8.55 11.15
N PHE A 33 -7.59 7.46 11.70
CA PHE A 33 -6.74 6.51 10.96
C PHE A 33 -7.57 5.37 10.39
N PHE A 34 -7.56 5.21 9.09
CA PHE A 34 -8.14 4.08 8.39
C PHE A 34 -7.05 3.03 8.13
N VAL A 35 -7.22 1.82 8.64
CA VAL A 35 -6.34 0.69 8.34
C VAL A 35 -6.75 0.13 6.98
N ALA A 36 -5.86 0.28 6.00
CA ALA A 36 -6.09 -0.06 4.59
C ALA A 36 -5.86 -1.57 4.38
N ILE A 37 -6.84 -2.38 4.82
CA ILE A 37 -6.74 -3.85 4.82
C ILE A 37 -7.10 -4.49 3.48
N GLY A 38 -7.76 -3.75 2.56
CA GLY A 38 -8.34 -4.38 1.38
C GLY A 38 -9.32 -5.49 1.78
N VAL A 39 -9.04 -6.72 1.33
CA VAL A 39 -9.78 -7.93 1.71
C VAL A 39 -9.05 -8.80 2.75
N HIS A 40 -7.97 -8.29 3.33
CA HIS A 40 -7.29 -8.98 4.43
C HIS A 40 -8.17 -8.97 5.69
N ARG A 41 -7.79 -9.78 6.70
CA ARG A 41 -8.44 -9.74 8.00
C ARG A 41 -8.30 -8.35 8.65
N PRO A 42 -9.26 -7.94 9.46
CA PRO A 42 -9.13 -6.73 10.26
C PRO A 42 -7.89 -6.77 11.16
N ALA A 43 -7.24 -5.61 11.32
CA ALA A 43 -6.20 -5.44 12.32
C ALA A 43 -6.80 -5.60 13.73
N THR A 44 -6.08 -6.29 14.58
CA THR A 44 -6.44 -6.44 16.01
C THR A 44 -6.17 -5.14 16.76
N GLU A 45 -6.71 -5.03 17.96
CA GLU A 45 -6.45 -3.89 18.84
C GLU A 45 -4.97 -3.71 19.15
N ASP A 46 -4.23 -4.80 19.37
CA ASP A 46 -2.80 -4.74 19.67
C ASP A 46 -1.97 -4.33 18.44
N GLU A 47 -2.39 -4.73 17.24
CA GLU A 47 -1.78 -4.27 15.98
C GLU A 47 -2.02 -2.77 15.76
N MET A 48 -3.22 -2.27 16.06
CA MET A 48 -3.52 -0.83 16.02
C MET A 48 -2.71 -0.04 17.06
N LYS A 49 -2.57 -0.58 18.29
CA LYS A 49 -1.70 0.00 19.32
C LYS A 49 -0.25 0.08 18.85
N CYS A 50 0.26 -0.97 18.23
CA CYS A 50 1.60 -1.00 17.68
C CYS A 50 1.78 0.03 16.56
N ALA A 51 0.82 0.11 15.62
CA ALA A 51 0.86 1.03 14.49
C ALA A 51 0.77 2.51 14.88
N LEU A 52 0.03 2.84 15.93
CA LEU A 52 -0.19 4.22 16.36
C LEU A 52 0.69 4.66 17.53
N GLY A 53 1.24 3.71 18.30
CA GLY A 53 2.07 4.01 19.45
C GLY A 53 1.35 4.94 20.45
N GLU A 54 1.96 6.06 20.79
CA GLU A 54 1.39 7.05 21.75
C GLU A 54 0.12 7.76 21.27
N LEU A 55 -0.22 7.67 19.99
CA LEU A 55 -1.46 8.24 19.43
C LEU A 55 -2.67 7.35 19.72
N TYR A 56 -2.46 6.06 20.03
CA TYR A 56 -3.57 5.15 20.30
C TYR A 56 -4.41 5.64 21.49
N GLY A 57 -5.72 5.67 21.30
CA GLY A 57 -6.66 6.22 22.30
C GLY A 57 -6.77 7.75 22.33
N LYS A 58 -5.94 8.47 21.57
CA LYS A 58 -6.02 9.93 21.41
C LYS A 58 -6.67 10.33 20.08
N VAL A 59 -6.58 9.49 19.09
CA VAL A 59 -7.20 9.62 17.79
C VAL A 59 -8.06 8.38 17.50
N GLU A 60 -9.01 8.52 16.60
CA GLU A 60 -9.78 7.37 16.16
C GLU A 60 -8.97 6.48 15.21
N CYS A 61 -9.13 5.16 15.32
CA CYS A 61 -8.53 4.18 14.42
C CYS A 61 -9.55 3.11 14.06
N VAL A 62 -9.81 2.93 12.78
CA VAL A 62 -10.83 2.00 12.28
C VAL A 62 -10.28 1.13 11.16
N ASN A 63 -10.73 -0.12 11.12
CA ASN A 63 -10.49 -0.98 9.96
C ASN A 63 -11.41 -0.57 8.80
N HIS A 64 -10.89 -0.61 7.59
CA HIS A 64 -11.72 -0.60 6.40
C HIS A 64 -12.61 -1.86 6.34
N THR A 65 -13.79 -1.74 5.74
CA THR A 65 -14.75 -2.83 5.56
C THR A 65 -15.17 -2.92 4.09
N PRO A 66 -14.51 -3.77 3.27
CA PRO A 66 -14.69 -3.79 1.81
C PRO A 66 -16.05 -4.33 1.35
N PHE A 67 -16.81 -4.96 2.25
CA PHE A 67 -18.12 -5.59 1.98
C PHE A 67 -19.30 -4.75 2.49
N ASP A 68 -19.07 -3.69 3.25
CA ASP A 68 -20.10 -2.83 3.83
C ASP A 68 -20.56 -1.79 2.82
N LYS A 69 -21.61 -2.13 2.05
CA LYS A 69 -22.14 -1.28 0.98
C LYS A 69 -22.64 0.08 1.45
N ASP A 70 -23.10 0.20 2.69
CA ASP A 70 -23.59 1.45 3.24
C ASP A 70 -22.45 2.43 3.52
N ASN A 71 -21.25 1.91 3.77
CA ASN A 71 -20.03 2.68 4.01
C ASN A 71 -19.11 2.74 2.80
N LEU A 72 -19.63 2.48 1.62
CA LEU A 72 -18.90 2.59 0.36
C LEU A 72 -19.48 3.68 -0.54
N ILE A 73 -18.64 4.32 -1.35
CA ILE A 73 -19.02 5.33 -2.34
C ILE A 73 -18.30 5.06 -3.66
N TYR A 74 -19.09 5.11 -4.76
CA TYR A 74 -18.57 5.00 -6.12
C TYR A 74 -18.08 6.36 -6.60
N LEU A 75 -16.85 6.43 -7.14
CA LEU A 75 -16.21 7.67 -7.60
C LEU A 75 -16.11 7.76 -9.13
N GLY A 76 -16.27 6.66 -9.85
CA GLY A 76 -16.14 6.59 -11.29
C GLY A 76 -15.43 5.31 -11.73
N ASP A 77 -15.28 5.12 -13.04
CA ASP A 77 -14.53 4.01 -13.61
C ASP A 77 -13.12 4.47 -14.01
N SER A 78 -12.11 3.60 -13.83
CA SER A 78 -10.80 3.82 -14.43
C SER A 78 -10.85 3.68 -15.95
N THR A 79 -9.84 4.17 -16.64
CA THR A 79 -9.71 4.05 -18.11
C THR A 79 -9.78 2.59 -18.55
N ASN A 80 -9.29 1.65 -17.76
CA ASN A 80 -9.37 0.21 -18.01
C ASN A 80 -10.71 -0.41 -17.57
N GLY A 81 -11.70 0.38 -17.15
CA GLY A 81 -13.03 -0.08 -16.76
C GLY A 81 -13.09 -0.76 -15.39
N THR A 82 -12.25 -0.38 -14.45
CA THR A 82 -12.39 -0.79 -13.04
C THR A 82 -13.32 0.19 -12.33
N PRO A 83 -14.46 -0.27 -11.75
CA PRO A 83 -15.32 0.60 -10.96
C PRO A 83 -14.62 0.95 -9.65
N VAL A 84 -14.28 2.21 -9.46
CA VAL A 84 -13.61 2.70 -8.26
C VAL A 84 -14.64 3.02 -7.20
N THR A 85 -14.79 2.11 -6.26
CA THR A 85 -15.68 2.25 -5.09
C THR A 85 -14.82 2.13 -3.83
N VAL A 86 -14.88 3.13 -2.97
CA VAL A 86 -13.97 3.28 -1.81
C VAL A 86 -14.74 3.51 -0.52
N ASN A 87 -14.02 3.49 0.61
CA ASN A 87 -14.58 3.83 1.92
C ASN A 87 -15.15 5.25 1.91
N ARG A 88 -16.47 5.37 2.09
CA ARG A 88 -17.21 6.65 2.10
C ARG A 88 -16.70 7.60 3.17
N ARG A 89 -16.55 7.09 4.40
CA ARG A 89 -16.14 7.91 5.53
C ARG A 89 -14.72 8.45 5.37
N ALA A 90 -13.82 7.67 4.73
CA ALA A 90 -12.49 8.16 4.40
C ALA A 90 -12.54 9.22 3.30
N TYR A 91 -13.37 9.03 2.27
CA TYR A 91 -13.53 9.97 1.17
C TYR A 91 -14.13 11.32 1.61
N GLU A 92 -15.02 11.30 2.60
CA GLU A 92 -15.70 12.51 3.10
C GLU A 92 -14.84 13.36 4.06
N CYS A 93 -13.57 12.97 4.31
CA CYS A 93 -12.62 13.80 5.05
C CYS A 93 -12.12 14.98 4.19
N ASP A 94 -11.79 16.11 4.83
CA ASP A 94 -11.29 17.31 4.15
C ASP A 94 -9.82 17.18 3.71
N ILE A 95 -9.02 16.35 4.37
CA ILE A 95 -7.60 16.14 4.12
C ILE A 95 -7.28 14.65 4.16
N HIS A 96 -6.62 14.17 3.11
CA HIS A 96 -6.21 12.78 2.97
C HIS A 96 -4.69 12.62 3.02
N VAL A 97 -4.19 11.99 4.08
CA VAL A 97 -2.75 11.68 4.24
C VAL A 97 -2.53 10.18 4.14
N GLN A 98 -1.70 9.76 3.18
CA GLN A 98 -1.31 8.37 3.00
C GLN A 98 0.00 8.09 3.73
N ILE A 99 0.06 7.00 4.51
CA ILE A 99 1.29 6.52 5.16
C ILE A 99 1.51 5.06 4.81
N GLY A 100 2.66 4.74 4.24
CA GLY A 100 2.96 3.38 3.80
C GLY A 100 4.45 3.10 3.58
N LYS A 101 4.72 1.95 2.97
CA LYS A 101 6.05 1.45 2.62
C LYS A 101 6.13 1.20 1.12
N VAL A 102 7.26 1.55 0.50
CA VAL A 102 7.56 1.20 -0.90
C VAL A 102 8.56 0.06 -0.94
N GLU A 103 8.17 -1.01 -1.60
CA GLU A 103 8.99 -2.20 -1.90
C GLU A 103 8.51 -2.82 -3.21
N PRO A 104 9.32 -3.67 -3.88
CA PRO A 104 8.88 -4.40 -5.06
C PRO A 104 7.65 -5.27 -4.77
N HIS A 105 6.75 -5.40 -5.75
CA HIS A 105 5.51 -6.16 -5.61
C HIS A 105 5.24 -6.98 -6.88
N GLU A 106 4.82 -8.22 -6.69
CA GLU A 106 4.74 -9.28 -7.69
C GLU A 106 3.99 -8.90 -8.99
N PHE A 107 2.89 -8.17 -8.91
CA PHE A 107 2.10 -7.76 -10.10
C PHE A 107 1.78 -6.26 -10.15
N ALA A 108 1.85 -5.53 -9.04
CA ALA A 108 1.65 -4.08 -9.03
C ALA A 108 2.94 -3.28 -9.28
N GLY A 109 4.05 -3.96 -9.55
CA GLY A 109 5.38 -3.38 -9.69
C GLY A 109 5.99 -2.98 -8.34
N PHE A 110 5.36 -2.07 -7.63
CA PHE A 110 5.75 -1.61 -6.30
C PHE A 110 4.54 -1.43 -5.40
N SER A 111 4.76 -1.57 -4.08
CA SER A 111 3.80 -1.23 -3.03
C SER A 111 3.83 0.26 -2.67
N GLY A 112 3.10 0.66 -1.64
CA GLY A 112 3.02 2.04 -1.14
C GLY A 112 2.14 2.96 -2.00
N GLY A 113 2.08 4.22 -1.61
CA GLY A 113 1.38 5.27 -2.33
C GLY A 113 -0.07 4.90 -2.67
N ARG A 114 -0.37 4.84 -3.95
CA ARG A 114 -1.68 4.52 -4.54
C ARG A 114 -2.34 3.24 -4.03
N LYS A 115 -1.55 2.26 -3.58
CA LYS A 115 -2.08 0.99 -3.03
C LYS A 115 -2.84 1.17 -1.71
N SER A 116 -2.69 2.29 -1.04
CA SER A 116 -3.51 2.62 0.13
C SER A 116 -4.98 2.86 -0.23
N VAL A 117 -5.26 3.27 -1.47
CA VAL A 117 -6.62 3.42 -1.99
C VAL A 117 -7.08 2.10 -2.63
N LEU A 118 -6.39 1.63 -3.67
CA LEU A 118 -6.69 0.36 -4.34
C LEU A 118 -5.49 -0.59 -4.17
N PRO A 119 -5.61 -1.68 -3.43
CA PRO A 119 -6.81 -2.26 -2.81
C PRO A 119 -7.20 -1.70 -1.43
N GLY A 120 -6.37 -0.93 -0.77
CA GLY A 120 -6.36 -0.66 0.67
C GLY A 120 -7.70 -0.29 1.30
N ILE A 121 -8.41 0.69 0.75
CA ILE A 121 -9.73 1.15 1.22
C ILE A 121 -10.82 1.00 0.16
N SER A 122 -10.60 0.16 -0.85
CA SER A 122 -11.55 -0.10 -1.93
C SER A 122 -12.51 -1.25 -1.60
N SER A 123 -13.66 -1.27 -2.29
CA SER A 123 -14.62 -2.36 -2.21
C SER A 123 -14.04 -3.68 -2.74
N GLU A 124 -14.59 -4.81 -2.28
CA GLU A 124 -14.23 -6.13 -2.80
C GLU A 124 -14.39 -6.21 -4.32
N GLU A 125 -15.45 -5.62 -4.87
CA GLU A 125 -15.69 -5.60 -6.31
C GLU A 125 -14.60 -4.85 -7.07
N THR A 126 -14.21 -3.65 -6.62
CA THR A 126 -13.10 -2.88 -7.20
C THR A 126 -11.82 -3.70 -7.22
N ILE A 127 -11.51 -4.32 -6.08
CA ILE A 127 -10.31 -5.16 -5.94
C ILE A 127 -10.38 -6.35 -6.90
N ARG A 128 -11.50 -7.06 -6.96
CA ARG A 128 -11.71 -8.22 -7.82
C ARG A 128 -11.57 -7.88 -9.31
N VAL A 129 -12.06 -6.71 -9.73
CA VAL A 129 -11.93 -6.27 -11.13
C VAL A 129 -10.50 -5.89 -11.47
N ASN A 130 -9.80 -5.16 -10.59
CA ASN A 130 -8.39 -4.81 -10.79
C ASN A 130 -7.47 -6.05 -10.78
N HIS A 131 -7.77 -7.05 -9.95
CA HIS A 131 -6.98 -8.28 -9.81
C HIS A 131 -7.51 -9.45 -10.67
N ARG A 132 -8.19 -9.17 -11.78
CA ARG A 132 -8.62 -10.22 -12.73
C ARG A 132 -7.41 -10.93 -13.34
N PRO A 133 -7.53 -12.24 -13.64
CA PRO A 133 -6.45 -13.01 -14.26
C PRO A 133 -5.86 -12.35 -15.50
N GLU A 134 -6.71 -11.75 -16.36
CA GLU A 134 -6.28 -11.10 -17.60
C GLU A 134 -5.35 -9.92 -17.37
N ARG A 135 -5.44 -9.28 -16.20
CA ARG A 135 -4.56 -8.15 -15.80
C ARG A 135 -3.32 -8.60 -15.06
N ILE A 136 -3.48 -9.56 -14.15
CA ILE A 136 -2.34 -10.09 -13.38
C ILE A 136 -1.37 -10.87 -14.30
N LEU A 137 -1.89 -11.50 -15.34
CA LEU A 137 -1.09 -12.25 -16.33
C LEU A 137 -0.56 -11.39 -17.47
N ASP A 138 -0.83 -10.07 -17.47
CA ASP A 138 -0.22 -9.15 -18.43
C ASP A 138 1.32 -9.13 -18.21
N PRO A 139 2.13 -9.21 -19.28
CA PRO A 139 3.60 -9.19 -19.15
C PRO A 139 4.17 -7.94 -18.43
N ASN A 140 3.40 -6.84 -18.37
CA ASN A 140 3.79 -5.65 -17.65
C ASN A 140 3.32 -5.64 -16.19
N ALA A 141 2.40 -6.54 -15.81
CA ALA A 141 2.00 -6.73 -14.42
C ALA A 141 3.04 -7.58 -13.68
N ALA A 142 4.26 -7.05 -13.57
CA ALA A 142 5.41 -7.77 -13.04
C ALA A 142 6.16 -6.96 -11.98
N ILE A 143 7.00 -7.65 -11.22
CA ILE A 143 7.80 -7.05 -10.14
C ILE A 143 8.68 -5.93 -10.69
N GLY A 144 8.65 -4.78 -10.05
CA GLY A 144 9.47 -3.61 -10.44
C GLY A 144 8.99 -2.86 -11.69
N LYS A 145 7.94 -3.31 -12.39
CA LYS A 145 7.38 -2.67 -13.58
C LYS A 145 6.19 -1.77 -13.21
N LEU A 146 6.26 -0.48 -13.53
CA LEU A 146 5.16 0.47 -13.36
C LEU A 146 4.58 0.90 -14.70
N GLU A 147 5.44 1.19 -15.68
CA GLU A 147 5.02 1.68 -17.00
C GLU A 147 4.26 0.61 -17.77
N GLY A 148 3.05 0.95 -18.23
CA GLY A 148 2.18 0.04 -18.98
C GLY A 148 1.64 -1.13 -18.16
N ASN A 149 1.75 -1.09 -16.85
CA ASN A 149 1.23 -2.10 -15.94
C ASN A 149 -0.26 -1.82 -15.66
N PRO A 150 -1.19 -2.61 -16.23
CA PRO A 150 -2.62 -2.31 -16.17
C PRO A 150 -3.18 -2.37 -14.74
N VAL A 151 -2.56 -3.16 -13.86
CA VAL A 151 -2.92 -3.22 -12.44
C VAL A 151 -2.50 -1.93 -11.73
N SER A 152 -1.27 -1.47 -11.99
CA SER A 152 -0.74 -0.24 -11.43
C SER A 152 -1.46 1.01 -11.94
N ASP A 153 -1.80 1.06 -13.23
CA ASP A 153 -2.48 2.19 -13.85
C ASP A 153 -3.85 2.44 -13.20
N ASP A 154 -4.65 1.38 -13.02
CA ASP A 154 -5.91 1.47 -12.28
C ASP A 154 -5.74 1.96 -10.84
N MET A 155 -4.67 1.51 -10.15
CA MET A 155 -4.38 1.95 -8.79
C MET A 155 -4.03 3.44 -8.71
N ILE A 156 -3.34 3.97 -9.73
CA ILE A 156 -3.02 5.40 -9.85
C ILE A 156 -4.32 6.17 -10.06
N GLU A 157 -5.13 5.80 -11.06
CA GLU A 157 -6.40 6.47 -11.36
C GLU A 157 -7.37 6.42 -10.16
N ALA A 158 -7.44 5.30 -9.45
CA ALA A 158 -8.25 5.19 -8.24
C ALA A 158 -7.78 6.15 -7.13
N ALA A 159 -6.47 6.32 -6.97
CA ALA A 159 -5.92 7.26 -6.00
C ALA A 159 -6.12 8.73 -6.42
N GLU A 160 -6.12 9.03 -7.71
CA GLU A 160 -6.44 10.35 -8.26
C GLU A 160 -7.94 10.68 -8.06
N LEU A 161 -8.84 9.73 -8.33
CA LEU A 161 -10.28 9.90 -8.07
C LEU A 161 -10.59 10.09 -6.58
N PHE A 162 -9.84 9.42 -5.70
CA PHE A 162 -9.98 9.58 -4.27
C PHE A 162 -9.43 10.92 -3.75
N GLY A 163 -8.34 11.41 -4.32
CA GLY A 163 -7.73 12.68 -3.95
C GLY A 163 -6.84 12.59 -2.71
N ILE A 164 -5.64 11.99 -2.83
CA ILE A 164 -4.64 12.02 -1.76
C ILE A 164 -3.90 13.35 -1.77
N ASP A 165 -3.98 14.12 -0.68
CA ASP A 165 -3.32 15.43 -0.55
C ASP A 165 -1.84 15.30 -0.24
N PHE A 166 -1.45 14.31 0.60
CA PHE A 166 -0.08 14.16 1.03
C PHE A 166 0.31 12.69 1.25
N GLY A 167 1.43 12.30 0.69
CA GLY A 167 2.03 10.98 0.84
C GLY A 167 3.21 10.96 1.79
N VAL A 168 3.29 9.92 2.63
CA VAL A 168 4.43 9.59 3.48
C VAL A 168 4.80 8.13 3.23
N ASN A 169 5.89 7.90 2.53
CA ASN A 169 6.33 6.55 2.18
C ASN A 169 7.72 6.27 2.74
N CYS A 170 7.85 5.19 3.48
CA CYS A 170 9.17 4.74 3.96
C CYS A 170 9.72 3.59 3.13
N ILE A 171 11.02 3.41 3.22
CA ILE A 171 11.77 2.26 2.77
C ILE A 171 12.44 1.65 3.98
N LEU A 172 12.39 0.33 4.10
CA LEU A 172 12.99 -0.41 5.21
C LEU A 172 14.30 -1.05 4.78
N ASN A 173 15.23 -1.15 5.72
CA ASN A 173 16.44 -1.96 5.56
C ASN A 173 16.17 -3.42 5.94
N ASN A 174 17.20 -4.27 5.82
CA ASN A 174 17.14 -5.70 6.16
C ASN A 174 16.84 -5.98 7.65
N GLU A 175 16.98 -4.97 8.53
CA GLU A 175 16.61 -5.07 9.95
C GLU A 175 15.18 -4.59 10.21
N MET A 176 14.37 -4.35 9.16
CA MET A 176 13.01 -3.80 9.23
C MET A 176 12.94 -2.41 9.87
N LYS A 177 14.03 -1.64 9.83
CA LYS A 177 14.09 -0.25 10.29
C LYS A 177 13.95 0.71 9.11
N ILE A 178 13.42 1.90 9.36
CA ILE A 178 13.31 2.96 8.36
C ILE A 178 14.71 3.37 7.89
N ALA A 179 14.99 3.13 6.61
CA ALA A 179 16.22 3.53 5.93
C ALA A 179 16.07 4.90 5.26
N ALA A 180 14.88 5.18 4.70
CA ALA A 180 14.56 6.45 4.06
C ALA A 180 13.06 6.74 4.18
N VAL A 181 12.70 8.04 4.11
CA VAL A 181 11.31 8.50 4.06
C VAL A 181 11.18 9.52 2.93
N PHE A 182 10.15 9.37 2.15
CA PHE A 182 9.78 10.26 1.04
C PHE A 182 8.40 10.84 1.33
N THR A 183 8.24 12.14 1.17
CA THR A 183 7.01 12.86 1.46
C THR A 183 6.69 13.87 0.37
N GLY A 184 5.42 14.22 0.21
CA GLY A 184 4.98 15.21 -0.76
C GLY A 184 3.71 14.77 -1.50
N SER A 185 3.53 15.24 -2.75
CA SER A 185 2.44 14.75 -3.59
C SER A 185 2.55 13.24 -3.76
N LEU A 186 1.41 12.56 -3.89
CA LEU A 186 1.38 11.10 -3.95
C LEU A 186 2.30 10.54 -5.04
N VAL A 187 2.23 11.12 -6.24
CA VAL A 187 2.96 10.64 -7.42
C VAL A 187 4.48 10.88 -7.26
N GLU A 188 4.88 12.11 -6.90
CA GLU A 188 6.30 12.47 -6.78
C GLU A 188 6.99 11.73 -5.64
N CYS A 189 6.34 11.67 -4.48
CA CYS A 189 6.86 10.97 -3.32
C CYS A 189 7.03 9.46 -3.61
N HIS A 190 6.04 8.83 -4.26
CA HIS A 190 6.13 7.42 -4.64
C HIS A 190 7.21 7.18 -5.70
N SER A 191 7.30 8.03 -6.73
CA SER A 191 8.33 7.92 -7.78
C SER A 191 9.74 8.08 -7.22
N ALA A 192 9.95 9.02 -6.30
CA ALA A 192 11.24 9.20 -5.63
C ALA A 192 11.62 7.98 -4.78
N ALA A 193 10.65 7.41 -4.06
CA ALA A 193 10.85 6.18 -3.29
C ALA A 193 11.18 4.98 -4.19
N VAL A 194 10.46 4.80 -5.30
CA VAL A 194 10.72 3.75 -6.31
C VAL A 194 12.13 3.89 -6.89
N LYS A 195 12.51 5.12 -7.26
CA LYS A 195 13.86 5.37 -7.75
C LYS A 195 14.91 4.98 -6.72
N TYR A 196 14.71 5.32 -5.46
CA TYR A 196 15.63 4.92 -4.39
C TYR A 196 15.73 3.40 -4.26
N VAL A 197 14.60 2.67 -4.30
CA VAL A 197 14.61 1.20 -4.25
C VAL A 197 15.42 0.63 -5.42
N ARG A 198 15.20 1.11 -6.64
CA ARG A 198 15.94 0.66 -7.83
C ARG A 198 17.43 0.92 -7.73
N ASP A 199 17.82 2.12 -7.27
CA ASP A 199 19.23 2.55 -7.25
C ASP A 199 20.04 1.92 -6.11
N TYR A 200 19.42 1.65 -4.97
CA TYR A 200 20.14 1.27 -3.74
C TYR A 200 19.80 -0.12 -3.19
N LEU A 201 18.67 -0.69 -3.56
CA LEU A 201 18.24 -2.01 -3.08
C LEU A 201 18.20 -3.06 -4.20
N GLY A 202 18.30 -2.65 -5.45
CA GLY A 202 18.42 -3.55 -6.59
C GLY A 202 19.78 -4.25 -6.58
N VAL A 203 19.77 -5.57 -6.75
CA VAL A 203 20.99 -6.39 -6.87
C VAL A 203 21.00 -7.00 -8.26
N GLY A 204 22.07 -6.70 -9.03
CA GLY A 204 22.33 -7.42 -10.29
C GLY A 204 22.90 -8.81 -9.99
N ILE A 205 22.26 -9.84 -10.52
CA ILE A 205 22.76 -11.21 -10.45
C ILE A 205 22.82 -11.81 -11.85
N ASP A 206 23.81 -12.67 -12.08
CA ASP A 206 23.83 -13.49 -13.28
C ASP A 206 22.73 -14.56 -13.20
N LYS A 207 22.18 -14.97 -14.36
CA LYS A 207 21.14 -16.01 -14.41
C LYS A 207 21.66 -17.32 -13.80
N PRO A 208 21.05 -17.79 -12.70
CA PRO A 208 21.47 -19.02 -12.04
C PRO A 208 20.83 -20.25 -12.67
N ASP A 209 21.47 -21.41 -12.54
CA ASP A 209 20.88 -22.70 -12.92
C ASP A 209 19.86 -23.20 -11.89
N VAL A 210 20.01 -22.79 -10.63
CA VAL A 210 19.15 -23.20 -9.51
C VAL A 210 18.93 -22.01 -8.58
N ILE A 211 17.68 -21.79 -8.17
CA ILE A 211 17.31 -20.81 -7.14
C ILE A 211 16.73 -21.53 -5.94
N VAL A 212 17.29 -21.24 -4.75
CA VAL A 212 16.72 -21.66 -3.47
C VAL A 212 16.20 -20.42 -2.75
N THR A 213 14.90 -20.38 -2.50
CA THR A 213 14.25 -19.25 -1.83
C THR A 213 13.50 -19.70 -0.59
N CYS A 214 13.43 -18.81 0.40
CA CYS A 214 12.66 -19.00 1.62
C CYS A 214 11.86 -17.71 1.89
N PRO A 215 10.55 -17.79 2.13
CA PRO A 215 9.73 -16.60 2.35
C PRO A 215 10.15 -15.82 3.60
N GLY A 216 10.59 -16.49 4.65
CA GLY A 216 10.90 -15.86 5.93
C GLY A 216 9.68 -15.18 6.58
N GLN A 217 9.87 -14.69 7.80
CA GLN A 217 8.81 -13.89 8.47
C GLN A 217 8.73 -12.48 7.87
N PRO A 218 7.52 -11.91 7.72
CA PRO A 218 6.19 -12.46 8.05
C PRO A 218 5.50 -13.24 6.91
N LEU A 219 6.17 -13.53 5.81
CA LEU A 219 5.56 -14.15 4.63
C LEU A 219 5.30 -15.66 4.79
N ASP A 220 5.89 -16.30 5.78
CA ASP A 220 5.70 -17.72 6.11
C ASP A 220 4.40 -18.03 6.89
N ILE A 221 3.50 -17.04 6.97
CA ILE A 221 2.24 -17.13 7.71
C ILE A 221 1.21 -18.06 7.05
N ASP A 222 1.18 -18.12 5.72
CA ASP A 222 0.30 -18.98 4.92
C ASP A 222 0.90 -19.27 3.54
N PHE A 223 0.26 -20.20 2.80
CA PHE A 223 0.73 -20.62 1.48
C PHE A 223 0.70 -19.46 0.46
N TYR A 224 -0.33 -18.61 0.49
CA TYR A 224 -0.47 -17.48 -0.42
C TYR A 224 0.66 -16.46 -0.24
N GLN A 225 0.96 -16.11 0.99
CA GLN A 225 2.07 -15.18 1.28
C GLN A 225 3.43 -15.82 0.97
N SER A 226 3.61 -17.11 1.27
CA SER A 226 4.85 -17.84 0.98
C SER A 226 5.13 -17.97 -0.51
N ALA A 227 4.09 -18.07 -1.35
CA ALA A 227 4.23 -18.16 -2.81
C ALA A 227 4.88 -16.92 -3.43
N LYS A 228 4.82 -15.77 -2.76
CA LYS A 228 5.48 -14.51 -3.22
C LYS A 228 7.00 -14.67 -3.37
N ALA A 229 7.62 -15.50 -2.53
CA ALA A 229 9.04 -15.79 -2.63
C ALA A 229 9.40 -16.57 -3.93
N LEU A 230 8.49 -17.38 -4.44
CA LEU A 230 8.65 -18.06 -5.73
C LEU A 230 8.35 -17.12 -6.90
N ILE A 231 7.24 -16.38 -6.83
CA ILE A 231 6.83 -15.44 -7.90
C ILE A 231 7.91 -14.39 -8.14
N GLY A 232 8.53 -13.87 -7.07
CA GLY A 232 9.63 -12.92 -7.17
C GLY A 232 10.87 -13.43 -7.90
N MET A 233 10.99 -14.74 -8.11
CA MET A 233 12.13 -15.38 -8.77
C MET A 233 11.87 -15.74 -10.25
N THR A 234 10.62 -15.68 -10.73
CA THR A 234 10.27 -16.08 -12.10
C THR A 234 10.99 -15.25 -13.15
N GLU A 235 11.07 -13.94 -12.97
CA GLU A 235 11.79 -13.02 -13.87
C GLU A 235 13.29 -13.37 -14.02
N ILE A 236 13.90 -14.02 -13.02
CA ILE A 236 15.30 -14.43 -13.04
C ILE A 236 15.48 -15.75 -13.79
N LEU A 237 14.46 -16.63 -13.74
CA LEU A 237 14.51 -17.95 -14.40
C LEU A 237 14.21 -17.86 -15.89
N ASP A 238 13.25 -17.02 -16.28
CA ASP A 238 12.75 -16.91 -17.64
C ASP A 238 13.49 -15.86 -18.50
N GLY A 239 14.35 -15.05 -17.89
CA GLY A 239 15.05 -13.85 -18.36
C GLY A 239 15.89 -13.86 -19.58
#